data_e2cbf575d0008a2cbfff709e109f4d7e
#
_entry.id   e2cbf575d0008a2cbfff709e109f4d7e
#
_cell.length_a   1.000
_cell.length_b   1.000
_cell.length_c   1.000
_cell.angle_alpha   90.00
_cell.angle_beta   90.00
_cell.angle_gamma   90.00
#
_symmetry.space_group_name_H-M   'P 1'
#
loop_
_entity.id
_entity.type
_entity.pdbx_description
1 polymer ?
#
loop_
_entity_poly.entity_id
_entity_poly.type
_entity_poly.pdbx_seq_one_letter_code
_entity_poly.pdbx_strand_id
1 'polypeptide(L)'
;MVNRQYKTNLMEFNSVTRKLPNHLHKFIVKQPYSSYTAQNQAVWRYVMRLNIHTLKETAHDSYIEGLMKTGINEEFIPEMNGMNRILKDIGWAAIAVDGFIPPNAFMEFQAYNVLVISSDIRTIDHINYTPAPDIIHEAAGHAPIIANAEYAEYLRRLGEIGAKAIASPIDTDMYEAIRLLSILKENPNSSEVSITEAVQQVNQLQSEMSELSEMAQIRNLHWWTVEYGLIGTLENPKLYGAGLLSSIEESRLCLQKEVKKIPYSIEAATVNFDITSTQPQLFVISDFSSLSFVLEKFANTMA
;
A
#
# COMPACT_ATOMS: atom_id res chain seq x y z
N MET A 1 23.47 -12.36 -29.79
CA MET A 1 23.61 -12.43 -28.32
C MET A 1 24.03 -11.06 -27.82
N VAL A 2 23.06 -10.24 -27.39
CA VAL A 2 23.35 -8.90 -26.86
C VAL A 2 23.37 -9.03 -25.36
N ASN A 3 24.57 -8.96 -24.82
CA ASN A 3 24.85 -8.97 -23.39
C ASN A 3 24.32 -7.66 -22.78
N ARG A 4 23.07 -7.61 -22.33
CA ARG A 4 22.56 -6.53 -21.49
C ARG A 4 23.15 -6.75 -20.09
N GLN A 5 24.35 -6.25 -19.87
CA GLN A 5 24.81 -5.89 -18.54
C GLN A 5 23.83 -4.83 -18.02
N TYR A 6 22.90 -5.25 -17.18
CA TYR A 6 22.16 -4.33 -16.32
C TYR A 6 23.19 -3.66 -15.41
N LYS A 7 23.65 -2.50 -15.82
CA LYS A 7 24.38 -1.60 -14.93
C LYS A 7 23.40 -1.26 -13.79
N THR A 8 23.56 -1.96 -12.69
CA THR A 8 23.02 -1.63 -11.36
C THR A 8 23.64 -0.29 -10.93
N ASN A 9 23.20 0.81 -11.55
CA ASN A 9 23.68 2.12 -11.25
C ASN A 9 22.85 2.72 -10.09
N LEU A 10 23.49 2.69 -8.89
CA LEU A 10 23.36 3.76 -7.90
C LEU A 10 22.06 3.82 -7.11
N MET A 11 21.46 2.71 -6.73
CA MET A 11 20.85 2.61 -5.42
C MET A 11 21.98 2.40 -4.40
N GLU A 12 22.07 3.23 -3.37
CA GLU A 12 22.87 2.88 -2.20
C GLU A 12 22.21 1.66 -1.56
N PHE A 13 22.65 0.46 -1.95
CA PHE A 13 22.16 -0.78 -1.37
C PHE A 13 22.47 -0.77 0.12
N ASN A 14 21.42 -0.60 0.93
CA ASN A 14 21.57 -0.86 2.34
C ASN A 14 21.69 -2.38 2.60
N SER A 15 21.98 -2.77 3.84
CA SER A 15 22.15 -4.19 4.22
C SER A 15 20.89 -5.05 3.97
N VAL A 16 19.71 -4.43 3.88
CA VAL A 16 18.43 -5.09 3.65
C VAL A 16 18.28 -5.43 2.17
N THR A 17 18.41 -4.44 1.28
CA THR A 17 18.25 -4.65 -0.18
C THR A 17 19.29 -5.61 -0.77
N ARG A 18 20.46 -5.74 -0.14
CA ARG A 18 21.49 -6.73 -0.56
C ARG A 18 21.05 -8.18 -0.37
N LYS A 19 20.05 -8.44 0.46
CA LYS A 19 19.52 -9.79 0.73
C LYS A 19 18.40 -10.19 -0.23
N LEU A 20 17.95 -9.28 -1.08
CA LEU A 20 16.86 -9.54 -2.01
C LEU A 20 17.25 -10.63 -3.03
N PRO A 21 16.38 -11.61 -3.29
CA PRO A 21 16.53 -12.58 -4.35
C PRO A 21 16.66 -11.93 -5.73
N ASN A 22 17.45 -12.53 -6.61
CA ASN A 22 17.72 -11.98 -7.94
C ASN A 22 16.46 -11.76 -8.79
N HIS A 23 15.44 -12.60 -8.64
CA HIS A 23 14.20 -12.50 -9.40
C HIS A 23 13.38 -11.25 -9.06
N LEU A 24 13.58 -10.65 -7.88
CA LEU A 24 12.94 -9.40 -7.49
C LEU A 24 13.60 -8.16 -8.09
N HIS A 25 14.90 -8.25 -8.44
CA HIS A 25 15.64 -7.10 -8.96
C HIS A 25 15.08 -6.52 -10.26
N LYS A 26 14.36 -7.34 -11.06
CA LYS A 26 13.73 -6.90 -12.30
C LYS A 26 12.64 -5.87 -12.13
N PHE A 27 12.05 -5.75 -10.93
CA PHE A 27 11.01 -4.79 -10.61
C PHE A 27 11.57 -3.45 -10.10
N ILE A 28 12.84 -3.43 -9.68
CA ILE A 28 13.46 -2.25 -9.11
C ILE A 28 13.89 -1.30 -10.21
N VAL A 29 13.40 -0.06 -10.13
CA VAL A 29 13.79 1.02 -11.04
C VAL A 29 14.53 2.12 -10.27
N LYS A 30 15.24 2.97 -11.01
CA LYS A 30 15.80 4.19 -10.43
C LYS A 30 14.68 5.23 -10.30
N GLN A 31 14.50 5.77 -9.10
CA GLN A 31 13.59 6.90 -8.92
C GLN A 31 13.98 8.06 -9.86
N PRO A 32 13.06 8.56 -10.69
CA PRO A 32 13.35 9.65 -11.63
C PRO A 32 13.28 11.02 -10.92
N TYR A 33 14.05 11.18 -9.83
CA TYR A 33 13.89 12.32 -8.93
C TYR A 33 14.03 13.67 -9.63
N SER A 34 14.96 13.78 -10.59
CA SER A 34 15.16 14.99 -11.38
C SER A 34 14.02 15.31 -12.37
N SER A 35 13.12 14.36 -12.59
CA SER A 35 11.97 14.54 -13.48
C SER A 35 10.74 15.09 -12.76
N TYR A 36 10.72 15.09 -11.43
CA TYR A 36 9.63 15.71 -10.69
C TYR A 36 9.59 17.21 -10.93
N THR A 37 8.48 17.68 -11.50
CA THR A 37 8.27 19.09 -11.84
C THR A 37 7.96 19.94 -10.60
N ALA A 38 8.00 21.25 -10.77
CA ALA A 38 7.53 22.17 -9.72
C ALA A 38 6.08 21.93 -9.32
N GLN A 39 5.22 21.48 -10.26
CA GLN A 39 3.85 21.09 -9.99
C GLN A 39 3.77 19.83 -9.14
N ASN A 40 4.57 18.80 -9.43
CA ASN A 40 4.65 17.58 -8.61
C ASN A 40 5.05 17.90 -7.16
N GLN A 41 6.06 18.76 -6.97
CA GLN A 41 6.47 19.22 -5.65
C GLN A 41 5.38 20.06 -4.96
N ALA A 42 4.56 20.80 -5.70
CA ALA A 42 3.44 21.53 -5.15
C ALA A 42 2.28 20.62 -4.73
N VAL A 43 1.97 19.57 -5.51
CA VAL A 43 1.00 18.52 -5.14
C VAL A 43 1.42 17.83 -3.86
N TRP A 44 2.69 17.39 -3.77
CA TRP A 44 3.25 16.80 -2.55
C TRP A 44 3.01 17.70 -1.32
N ARG A 45 3.48 18.96 -1.38
CA ARG A 45 3.33 19.92 -0.27
C ARG A 45 1.88 20.13 0.13
N TYR A 46 0.99 20.27 -0.85
CA TYR A 46 -0.42 20.49 -0.58
C TYR A 46 -1.04 19.33 0.17
N VAL A 47 -0.87 18.11 -0.36
CA VAL A 47 -1.46 16.90 0.24
C VAL A 47 -0.86 16.64 1.61
N MET A 48 0.47 16.72 1.74
CA MET A 48 1.15 16.45 3.01
C MET A 48 0.75 17.44 4.11
N ARG A 49 0.70 18.72 3.83
CA ARG A 49 0.29 19.75 4.80
C ARG A 49 -1.16 19.54 5.24
N LEU A 50 -2.04 19.25 4.29
CA LEU A 50 -3.44 19.01 4.60
C LEU A 50 -3.62 17.73 5.41
N ASN A 51 -2.96 16.63 5.01
CA ASN A 51 -3.02 15.35 5.72
C ASN A 51 -2.45 15.49 7.14
N ILE A 52 -1.26 16.06 7.32
CA ILE A 52 -0.66 16.25 8.65
C ILE A 52 -1.59 17.07 9.55
N HIS A 53 -2.18 18.16 9.01
CA HIS A 53 -3.12 18.99 9.78
C HIS A 53 -4.38 18.20 10.18
N THR A 54 -4.98 17.46 9.26
CA THR A 54 -6.23 16.72 9.49
C THR A 54 -6.00 15.48 10.36
N LEU A 55 -4.91 14.76 10.12
CA LEU A 55 -4.61 13.49 10.78
C LEU A 55 -4.04 13.64 12.19
N LYS A 56 -3.61 14.82 12.57
CA LYS A 56 -3.03 15.09 13.90
C LYS A 56 -3.91 14.61 15.05
N GLU A 57 -5.24 14.68 14.90
CA GLU A 57 -6.21 14.28 15.93
C GLU A 57 -6.82 12.90 15.67
N THR A 58 -6.82 12.45 14.42
CA THR A 58 -7.55 11.25 13.98
C THR A 58 -6.67 10.05 13.71
N ALA A 59 -5.41 10.25 13.34
CA ALA A 59 -4.46 9.15 13.19
C ALA A 59 -3.97 8.61 14.55
N HIS A 60 -3.51 7.37 14.55
CA HIS A 60 -2.81 6.79 15.68
C HIS A 60 -1.49 7.54 15.94
N ASP A 61 -1.08 7.67 17.19
CA ASP A 61 0.08 8.49 17.59
C ASP A 61 1.37 8.10 16.87
N SER A 62 1.53 6.81 16.53
CA SER A 62 2.68 6.30 15.76
C SER A 62 2.83 6.95 14.38
N TYR A 63 1.77 7.55 13.80
CA TYR A 63 1.85 8.17 12.48
C TYR A 63 2.72 9.43 12.49
N ILE A 64 2.43 10.37 13.38
CA ILE A 64 3.18 11.64 13.47
C ILE A 64 4.63 11.39 13.92
N GLU A 65 4.82 10.51 14.91
CA GLU A 65 6.17 10.07 15.31
C GLU A 65 6.91 9.37 14.17
N GLY A 66 6.20 8.55 13.41
CA GLY A 66 6.71 7.82 12.27
C GLY A 66 7.18 8.73 11.14
N LEU A 67 6.44 9.79 10.81
CA LEU A 67 6.89 10.79 9.82
C LEU A 67 8.26 11.35 10.20
N MET A 68 8.47 11.71 11.47
CA MET A 68 9.76 12.19 11.96
C MET A 68 10.83 11.10 11.89
N LYS A 69 10.52 9.88 12.32
CA LYS A 69 11.47 8.75 12.35
C LYS A 69 11.86 8.26 10.96
N THR A 70 11.02 8.44 9.95
CA THR A 70 11.29 8.03 8.56
C THR A 70 11.81 9.16 7.68
N GLY A 71 11.89 10.39 8.22
CA GLY A 71 12.38 11.56 7.50
C GLY A 71 11.43 12.06 6.41
N ILE A 72 10.18 11.60 6.43
CA ILE A 72 9.15 12.09 5.54
C ILE A 72 8.68 13.47 6.04
N ASN A 73 8.73 14.46 5.17
CA ASN A 73 8.35 15.83 5.50
C ASN A 73 7.39 16.42 4.46
N GLU A 74 6.83 17.57 4.78
CA GLU A 74 5.84 18.24 3.94
C GLU A 74 6.44 19.11 2.82
N GLU A 75 7.75 19.29 2.77
CA GLU A 75 8.36 20.30 1.90
C GLU A 75 8.72 19.76 0.52
N PHE A 76 9.11 18.49 0.42
CA PHE A 76 9.55 17.90 -0.84
C PHE A 76 9.30 16.39 -0.90
N ILE A 77 9.12 15.90 -2.12
CA ILE A 77 9.06 14.46 -2.42
C ILE A 77 10.33 13.80 -1.89
N PRO A 78 10.25 12.71 -1.11
CA PRO A 78 11.43 12.08 -0.53
C PRO A 78 12.31 11.44 -1.61
N GLU A 79 13.61 11.61 -1.46
CA GLU A 79 14.60 10.84 -2.23
C GLU A 79 14.75 9.44 -1.67
N MET A 80 14.71 8.44 -2.54
CA MET A 80 14.84 7.02 -2.16
C MET A 80 16.11 6.73 -1.35
N ASN A 81 17.24 7.32 -1.75
CA ASN A 81 18.50 7.18 -1.00
C ASN A 81 18.41 7.85 0.38
N GLY A 82 17.70 8.98 0.48
CA GLY A 82 17.43 9.64 1.76
C GLY A 82 16.61 8.75 2.69
N MET A 83 15.52 8.19 2.20
CA MET A 83 14.70 7.24 2.94
C MET A 83 15.50 6.02 3.40
N ASN A 84 16.30 5.43 2.52
CA ASN A 84 17.10 4.24 2.85
C ASN A 84 18.17 4.51 3.91
N ARG A 85 18.72 5.73 4.00
CA ARG A 85 19.63 6.10 5.09
C ARG A 85 18.96 6.10 6.45
N ILE A 86 17.66 6.38 6.50
CA ILE A 86 16.88 6.42 7.74
C ILE A 86 16.25 5.07 8.04
N LEU A 87 15.59 4.45 7.07
CA LEU A 87 14.88 3.17 7.25
C LEU A 87 15.81 2.03 7.71
N LYS A 88 17.10 2.05 7.34
CA LYS A 88 18.08 1.06 7.83
C LYS A 88 18.15 0.98 9.35
N ASP A 89 17.89 2.09 10.05
CA ASP A 89 17.99 2.16 11.51
C ASP A 89 16.84 1.41 12.20
N ILE A 90 15.73 1.19 11.47
CA ILE A 90 14.61 0.33 11.89
C ILE A 90 14.62 -1.03 11.18
N GLY A 91 15.69 -1.38 10.47
CA GLY A 91 15.84 -2.67 9.78
C GLY A 91 15.06 -2.80 8.48
N TRP A 92 14.60 -1.70 7.90
CA TRP A 92 13.85 -1.63 6.64
C TRP A 92 14.63 -0.93 5.53
N ALA A 93 14.16 -1.12 4.31
CA ALA A 93 14.59 -0.39 3.14
C ALA A 93 13.39 -0.01 2.27
N ALA A 94 13.60 0.90 1.33
CA ALA A 94 12.63 1.22 0.30
C ALA A 94 13.25 1.04 -1.09
N ILE A 95 12.42 0.63 -2.05
CA ILE A 95 12.79 0.54 -3.46
C ILE A 95 11.75 1.28 -4.30
N ALA A 96 12.18 1.84 -5.43
CA ALA A 96 11.26 2.39 -6.41
C ALA A 96 10.85 1.32 -7.42
N VAL A 97 9.58 1.36 -7.80
CA VAL A 97 9.01 0.54 -8.88
C VAL A 97 8.32 1.44 -9.90
N ASP A 98 8.08 0.90 -11.09
CA ASP A 98 7.33 1.54 -12.16
C ASP A 98 5.93 0.92 -12.21
N GLY A 99 4.94 1.68 -11.71
CA GLY A 99 3.55 1.23 -11.64
C GLY A 99 3.32 0.01 -10.73
N PHE A 100 2.43 -0.87 -11.15
CA PHE A 100 2.06 -2.06 -10.42
C PHE A 100 3.05 -3.21 -10.59
N ILE A 101 3.30 -3.95 -9.52
CA ILE A 101 4.05 -5.21 -9.54
C ILE A 101 3.13 -6.37 -9.13
N PRO A 102 3.42 -7.63 -9.55
CA PRO A 102 2.60 -8.78 -9.18
C PRO A 102 2.47 -8.94 -7.66
N PRO A 103 1.28 -9.34 -7.15
CA PRO A 103 1.00 -9.46 -5.71
C PRO A 103 2.03 -10.33 -4.95
N ASN A 104 2.44 -11.45 -5.54
CA ASN A 104 3.45 -12.32 -4.93
C ASN A 104 4.79 -11.59 -4.73
N ALA A 105 5.24 -10.83 -5.76
CA ALA A 105 6.48 -10.08 -5.67
C ALA A 105 6.36 -8.94 -4.62
N PHE A 106 5.21 -8.28 -4.58
CA PHE A 106 4.93 -7.25 -3.57
C PHE A 106 5.01 -7.82 -2.15
N MET A 107 4.34 -8.94 -1.89
CA MET A 107 4.40 -9.64 -0.59
C MET A 107 5.83 -10.11 -0.27
N GLU A 108 6.56 -10.61 -1.27
CA GLU A 108 7.94 -11.06 -1.06
C GLU A 108 8.89 -9.91 -0.70
N PHE A 109 8.73 -8.72 -1.28
CA PHE A 109 9.48 -7.53 -0.84
C PHE A 109 9.22 -7.22 0.64
N GLN A 110 7.97 -7.25 1.08
CA GLN A 110 7.62 -7.03 2.50
C GLN A 110 8.25 -8.09 3.41
N ALA A 111 8.29 -9.36 2.99
CA ALA A 111 8.97 -10.44 3.72
C ALA A 111 10.47 -10.18 3.95
N TYR A 112 11.09 -9.42 3.05
CA TYR A 112 12.49 -8.98 3.17
C TYR A 112 12.65 -7.60 3.82
N ASN A 113 11.63 -7.08 4.49
CA ASN A 113 11.61 -5.75 5.08
C ASN A 113 11.85 -4.62 4.06
N VAL A 114 11.30 -4.77 2.87
CA VAL A 114 11.45 -3.77 1.80
C VAL A 114 10.09 -3.18 1.48
N LEU A 115 9.98 -1.87 1.65
CA LEU A 115 8.84 -1.08 1.24
C LEU A 115 8.94 -0.80 -0.27
N VAL A 116 7.90 -1.18 -0.99
CA VAL A 116 7.77 -0.90 -2.43
C VAL A 116 7.13 0.48 -2.59
N ILE A 117 7.77 1.35 -3.35
CA ILE A 117 7.29 2.72 -3.56
C ILE A 117 7.13 2.96 -5.07
N SER A 118 5.91 3.26 -5.51
CA SER A 118 5.71 3.79 -6.85
C SER A 118 6.47 5.10 -7.01
N SER A 119 7.19 5.25 -8.13
CA SER A 119 7.91 6.48 -8.44
C SER A 119 7.01 7.58 -9.01
N ASP A 120 5.77 7.25 -9.34
CA ASP A 120 4.78 8.20 -9.84
C ASP A 120 4.20 9.04 -8.71
N ILE A 121 3.66 10.20 -9.06
CA ILE A 121 2.90 11.05 -8.16
C ILE A 121 1.60 11.47 -8.83
N ARG A 122 0.50 11.43 -8.09
CA ARG A 122 -0.82 11.84 -8.58
C ARG A 122 -0.81 13.23 -9.19
N THR A 123 -1.64 13.45 -10.17
CA THR A 123 -1.85 14.77 -10.79
C THR A 123 -2.70 15.67 -9.90
N ILE A 124 -2.78 16.96 -10.26
CA ILE A 124 -3.63 17.91 -9.55
C ILE A 124 -5.12 17.54 -9.60
N ASP A 125 -5.55 16.87 -10.68
CA ASP A 125 -6.93 16.44 -10.86
C ASP A 125 -7.30 15.26 -9.94
N HIS A 126 -6.29 14.51 -9.48
CA HIS A 126 -6.45 13.36 -8.58
C HIS A 126 -6.00 13.65 -7.13
N ILE A 127 -5.98 14.92 -6.73
CA ILE A 127 -5.44 15.34 -5.43
C ILE A 127 -6.18 14.72 -4.24
N ASN A 128 -7.50 14.58 -4.34
CA ASN A 128 -8.34 14.02 -3.28
C ASN A 128 -8.30 12.50 -3.23
N TYR A 129 -8.21 11.87 -4.39
CA TYR A 129 -8.18 10.41 -4.55
C TYR A 129 -7.33 10.05 -5.77
N THR A 130 -6.43 9.08 -5.63
CA THR A 130 -5.64 8.55 -6.74
C THR A 130 -6.13 7.16 -7.13
N PRO A 131 -6.32 6.88 -8.44
CA PRO A 131 -6.77 5.58 -8.92
C PRO A 131 -5.69 4.49 -8.85
N ALA A 132 -4.42 4.87 -8.65
CA ALA A 132 -3.29 3.97 -8.49
C ALA A 132 -2.40 4.41 -7.33
N PRO A 133 -1.66 3.49 -6.70
CA PRO A 133 -0.66 3.83 -5.69
C PRO A 133 0.38 4.80 -6.25
N ASP A 134 0.65 5.87 -5.51
CA ASP A 134 1.65 6.87 -5.85
C ASP A 134 2.64 7.08 -4.70
N ILE A 135 3.67 7.88 -4.92
CA ILE A 135 4.69 8.11 -3.89
C ILE A 135 4.11 8.75 -2.60
N ILE A 136 2.98 9.47 -2.68
CA ILE A 136 2.31 10.00 -1.48
C ILE A 136 1.74 8.84 -0.66
N HIS A 137 1.04 7.92 -1.32
CA HIS A 137 0.47 6.74 -0.68
C HIS A 137 1.56 5.87 -0.05
N GLU A 138 2.56 5.53 -0.84
CA GLU A 138 3.59 4.58 -0.42
C GLU A 138 4.54 5.18 0.63
N ALA A 139 5.03 6.40 0.40
CA ALA A 139 6.00 7.01 1.32
C ALA A 139 5.32 7.64 2.55
N ALA A 140 4.21 8.35 2.39
CA ALA A 140 3.57 9.05 3.50
C ALA A 140 2.48 8.25 4.20
N GLY A 141 1.90 7.23 3.55
CA GLY A 141 0.94 6.32 4.17
C GLY A 141 1.63 5.17 4.90
N HIS A 142 2.46 4.38 4.19
CA HIS A 142 3.07 3.16 4.75
C HIS A 142 4.29 3.41 5.64
N ALA A 143 5.27 4.19 5.18
CA ALA A 143 6.55 4.30 5.89
C ALA A 143 6.43 4.79 7.35
N PRO A 144 5.57 5.75 7.70
CA PRO A 144 5.45 6.21 9.08
C PRO A 144 5.03 5.10 10.06
N ILE A 145 4.08 4.25 9.68
CA ILE A 145 3.58 3.19 10.57
C ILE A 145 4.62 2.07 10.75
N ILE A 146 5.44 1.80 9.74
CA ILE A 146 6.55 0.84 9.83
C ILE A 146 7.56 1.22 10.92
N ALA A 147 7.63 2.48 11.34
CA ALA A 147 8.45 2.90 12.48
C ALA A 147 7.95 2.36 13.83
N ASN A 148 6.75 1.78 13.91
CA ASN A 148 6.26 0.98 15.03
C ASN A 148 6.73 -0.48 14.85
N ALA A 149 7.47 -1.01 15.82
CA ALA A 149 8.12 -2.32 15.71
C ALA A 149 7.12 -3.49 15.63
N GLU A 150 6.00 -3.44 16.35
CA GLU A 150 4.97 -4.49 16.32
C GLU A 150 4.28 -4.53 14.96
N TYR A 151 3.93 -3.35 14.42
CA TYR A 151 3.36 -3.26 13.08
C TYR A 151 4.35 -3.68 11.99
N ALA A 152 5.60 -3.28 12.11
CA ALA A 152 6.66 -3.66 11.17
C ALA A 152 6.86 -5.18 11.11
N GLU A 153 6.84 -5.87 12.25
CA GLU A 153 6.93 -7.32 12.33
C GLU A 153 5.67 -7.99 11.74
N TYR A 154 4.48 -7.45 12.04
CA TYR A 154 3.25 -7.92 11.41
C TYR A 154 3.33 -7.83 9.88
N LEU A 155 3.75 -6.68 9.34
CA LEU A 155 3.84 -6.46 7.89
C LEU A 155 4.84 -7.42 7.24
N ARG A 156 5.99 -7.62 7.88
CA ARG A 156 7.00 -8.59 7.45
C ARG A 156 6.42 -10.02 7.40
N ARG A 157 5.72 -10.42 8.47
CA ARG A 157 5.11 -11.75 8.59
C ARG A 157 3.97 -11.95 7.59
N LEU A 158 3.16 -10.92 7.37
CA LEU A 158 2.12 -10.91 6.33
C LEU A 158 2.74 -11.14 4.94
N GLY A 159 3.86 -10.47 4.67
CA GLY A 159 4.63 -10.68 3.45
C GLY A 159 5.15 -12.11 3.29
N GLU A 160 5.70 -12.72 4.36
CA GLU A 160 6.19 -14.10 4.34
C GLU A 160 5.08 -15.13 4.01
N ILE A 161 3.90 -14.93 4.59
CA ILE A 161 2.75 -15.78 4.36
C ILE A 161 2.20 -15.53 2.95
N GLY A 162 2.01 -14.27 2.57
CA GLY A 162 1.50 -13.89 1.26
C GLY A 162 2.40 -14.31 0.08
N ALA A 163 3.73 -14.30 0.27
CA ALA A 163 4.66 -14.77 -0.75
C ALA A 163 4.52 -16.30 -1.04
N LYS A 164 3.96 -17.06 -0.09
CA LYS A 164 3.74 -18.51 -0.21
C LYS A 164 2.30 -18.87 -0.54
N ALA A 165 1.38 -17.90 -0.48
CA ALA A 165 -0.04 -18.14 -0.69
C ALA A 165 -0.32 -18.68 -2.10
N ILE A 166 -1.14 -19.70 -2.16
CA ILE A 166 -1.56 -20.32 -3.42
C ILE A 166 -2.55 -19.40 -4.12
N ALA A 167 -2.19 -18.99 -5.34
CA ALA A 167 -3.04 -18.18 -6.21
C ALA A 167 -3.80 -19.09 -7.19
N SER A 168 -5.02 -18.70 -7.53
CA SER A 168 -5.81 -19.28 -8.59
C SER A 168 -5.57 -18.55 -9.93
N PRO A 169 -5.93 -19.13 -11.09
CA PRO A 169 -5.85 -18.42 -12.36
C PRO A 169 -6.62 -17.09 -12.36
N ILE A 170 -7.80 -17.05 -11.74
CA ILE A 170 -8.64 -15.86 -11.67
C ILE A 170 -7.98 -14.71 -10.87
N ASP A 171 -7.07 -15.02 -9.94
CA ASP A 171 -6.31 -13.96 -9.24
C ASP A 171 -5.38 -13.20 -10.18
N THR A 172 -4.80 -13.91 -11.15
CA THR A 172 -3.94 -13.28 -12.18
C THR A 172 -4.78 -12.40 -13.10
N ASP A 173 -5.92 -12.91 -13.56
CA ASP A 173 -6.83 -12.16 -14.43
C ASP A 173 -7.39 -10.93 -13.70
N MET A 174 -7.73 -11.06 -12.43
CA MET A 174 -8.18 -9.96 -11.58
C MET A 174 -7.09 -8.90 -11.40
N TYR A 175 -5.85 -9.31 -11.15
CA TYR A 175 -4.72 -8.38 -11.05
C TYR A 175 -4.52 -7.58 -12.32
N GLU A 176 -4.53 -8.23 -13.49
CA GLU A 176 -4.38 -7.54 -14.77
C GLU A 176 -5.58 -6.61 -15.09
N ALA A 177 -6.79 -7.02 -14.75
CA ALA A 177 -7.98 -6.18 -14.93
C ALA A 177 -7.94 -4.93 -14.03
N ILE A 178 -7.56 -5.06 -12.77
CA ILE A 178 -7.39 -3.93 -11.84
C ILE A 178 -6.27 -2.99 -12.33
N ARG A 179 -5.14 -3.57 -12.74
CA ARG A 179 -4.01 -2.81 -13.29
C ARG A 179 -4.42 -2.01 -14.52
N LEU A 180 -5.13 -2.62 -15.46
CA LEU A 180 -5.64 -1.94 -16.66
C LEU A 180 -6.61 -0.81 -16.29
N LEU A 181 -7.56 -1.07 -15.40
CA LEU A 181 -8.51 -0.07 -14.93
C LEU A 181 -7.81 1.15 -14.32
N SER A 182 -6.80 0.92 -13.49
CA SER A 182 -6.04 2.00 -12.86
C SER A 182 -5.29 2.84 -13.89
N ILE A 183 -4.61 2.21 -14.86
CA ILE A 183 -3.92 2.90 -15.96
C ILE A 183 -4.90 3.75 -16.78
N LEU A 184 -6.08 3.20 -17.09
CA LEU A 184 -7.10 3.92 -17.84
C LEU A 184 -7.64 5.13 -17.08
N LYS A 185 -7.85 4.99 -15.77
CA LYS A 185 -8.33 6.11 -14.93
C LYS A 185 -7.29 7.21 -14.74
N GLU A 186 -6.01 6.88 -14.73
CA GLU A 186 -4.93 7.87 -14.63
C GLU A 186 -4.68 8.63 -15.93
N ASN A 187 -4.95 8.01 -17.07
CA ASN A 187 -4.69 8.62 -18.37
C ASN A 187 -5.83 9.57 -18.76
N PRO A 188 -5.60 10.90 -18.81
CA PRO A 188 -6.64 11.88 -19.15
C PRO A 188 -7.20 11.74 -20.58
N ASN A 189 -6.53 10.97 -21.44
CA ASN A 189 -7.00 10.71 -22.80
C ASN A 189 -7.81 9.42 -22.92
N SER A 190 -8.03 8.68 -21.84
CA SER A 190 -8.87 7.49 -21.86
C SER A 190 -10.33 7.84 -22.15
N SER A 191 -11.00 7.01 -22.96
CA SER A 191 -12.41 7.20 -23.20
C SER A 191 -13.26 6.67 -22.02
N GLU A 192 -14.41 7.28 -21.76
CA GLU A 192 -15.37 6.77 -20.77
C GLU A 192 -15.82 5.34 -21.10
N VAL A 193 -15.87 4.98 -22.37
CA VAL A 193 -16.22 3.63 -22.82
C VAL A 193 -15.16 2.63 -22.36
N SER A 194 -13.88 2.91 -22.58
CA SER A 194 -12.79 1.99 -22.16
C SER A 194 -12.72 1.83 -20.65
N ILE A 195 -12.96 2.89 -19.88
CA ILE A 195 -13.03 2.83 -18.41
C ILE A 195 -14.23 1.97 -17.99
N THR A 196 -15.40 2.16 -18.59
CA THR A 196 -16.61 1.39 -18.28
C THR A 196 -16.41 -0.09 -18.58
N GLU A 197 -15.81 -0.44 -19.72
CA GLU A 197 -15.49 -1.83 -20.09
C GLU A 197 -14.53 -2.48 -19.07
N ALA A 198 -13.49 -1.74 -18.65
CA ALA A 198 -12.56 -2.23 -17.64
C ALA A 198 -13.23 -2.46 -16.27
N VAL A 199 -14.13 -1.56 -15.84
CA VAL A 199 -14.95 -1.75 -14.62
C VAL A 199 -15.83 -3.00 -14.75
N GLN A 200 -16.50 -3.20 -15.90
CA GLN A 200 -17.32 -4.38 -16.14
C GLN A 200 -16.49 -5.67 -16.07
N GLN A 201 -15.28 -5.66 -16.63
CA GLN A 201 -14.36 -6.80 -16.54
C GLN A 201 -13.99 -7.16 -15.10
N VAL A 202 -13.66 -6.18 -14.28
CA VAL A 202 -13.36 -6.38 -12.84
C VAL A 202 -14.60 -6.99 -12.14
N ASN A 203 -15.78 -6.42 -12.37
CA ASN A 203 -17.03 -6.91 -11.75
C ASN A 203 -17.38 -8.34 -12.20
N GLN A 204 -17.16 -8.66 -13.47
CA GLN A 204 -17.36 -10.00 -14.00
C GLN A 204 -16.44 -11.01 -13.31
N LEU A 205 -15.14 -10.78 -13.28
CA LEU A 205 -14.18 -11.65 -12.60
C LEU A 205 -14.50 -11.82 -11.13
N GLN A 206 -14.95 -10.76 -10.45
CA GLN A 206 -15.37 -10.83 -9.06
C GLN A 206 -16.60 -11.73 -8.87
N SER A 207 -17.55 -11.71 -9.81
CA SER A 207 -18.74 -12.57 -9.78
C SER A 207 -18.45 -14.04 -10.09
N GLU A 208 -17.41 -14.32 -10.86
CA GLU A 208 -16.96 -15.67 -11.21
C GLU A 208 -16.15 -16.34 -10.10
N MET A 209 -15.69 -15.57 -9.11
CA MET A 209 -14.90 -16.07 -7.99
C MET A 209 -15.81 -16.81 -6.98
N SER A 210 -15.99 -18.12 -7.17
CA SER A 210 -16.84 -18.95 -6.32
C SER A 210 -16.22 -19.29 -4.96
N GLU A 211 -14.89 -19.43 -4.93
CA GLU A 211 -14.11 -19.68 -3.72
C GLU A 211 -12.88 -18.77 -3.71
N LEU A 212 -12.57 -18.23 -2.55
CA LEU A 212 -11.37 -17.37 -2.38
C LEU A 212 -10.14 -18.26 -2.26
N SER A 213 -9.16 -18.05 -3.14
CA SER A 213 -7.83 -18.63 -3.01
C SER A 213 -7.13 -18.11 -1.73
N GLU A 214 -6.05 -18.75 -1.31
CA GLU A 214 -5.21 -18.22 -0.23
C GLU A 214 -4.70 -16.81 -0.55
N MET A 215 -4.30 -16.57 -1.81
CA MET A 215 -3.86 -15.25 -2.26
C MET A 215 -4.97 -14.20 -2.18
N ALA A 216 -6.20 -14.55 -2.55
CA ALA A 216 -7.34 -13.63 -2.42
C ALA A 216 -7.64 -13.31 -0.95
N GLN A 217 -7.58 -14.32 -0.07
CA GLN A 217 -7.82 -14.14 1.36
C GLN A 217 -6.73 -13.28 2.02
N ILE A 218 -5.43 -13.50 1.70
CA ILE A 218 -4.33 -12.69 2.23
C ILE A 218 -4.40 -11.25 1.72
N ARG A 219 -4.84 -11.03 0.46
CA ARG A 219 -5.12 -9.69 -0.07
C ARG A 219 -6.23 -8.99 0.70
N ASN A 220 -7.30 -9.69 1.06
CA ASN A 220 -8.37 -9.14 1.88
C ASN A 220 -7.82 -8.71 3.26
N LEU A 221 -7.02 -9.57 3.92
CA LEU A 221 -6.38 -9.21 5.18
C LEU A 221 -5.46 -7.99 5.04
N HIS A 222 -4.64 -7.93 3.98
CA HIS A 222 -3.80 -6.78 3.69
C HIS A 222 -4.64 -5.51 3.55
N TRP A 223 -5.72 -5.58 2.76
CA TRP A 223 -6.61 -4.43 2.55
C TRP A 223 -7.23 -3.92 3.85
N TRP A 224 -7.81 -4.82 4.63
CA TRP A 224 -8.51 -4.45 5.86
C TRP A 224 -7.61 -4.06 7.03
N THR A 225 -6.31 -4.26 6.92
CA THR A 225 -5.34 -3.90 7.96
C THR A 225 -4.34 -2.86 7.46
N VAL A 226 -3.55 -3.21 6.46
CA VAL A 226 -2.43 -2.37 5.99
C VAL A 226 -2.94 -1.11 5.28
N GLU A 227 -4.02 -1.23 4.50
CA GLU A 227 -4.57 -0.12 3.74
C GLU A 227 -5.68 0.64 4.49
N TYR A 228 -6.63 -0.07 5.07
CA TYR A 228 -7.85 0.52 5.64
C TYR A 228 -8.04 0.23 7.14
N GLY A 229 -6.96 -0.07 7.85
CA GLY A 229 -7.01 -0.45 9.25
C GLY A 229 -7.30 0.73 10.19
N LEU A 230 -8.15 0.44 11.19
CA LEU A 230 -8.44 1.30 12.33
C LEU A 230 -7.96 0.63 13.62
N ILE A 231 -7.58 1.44 14.63
CA ILE A 231 -7.06 0.98 15.93
C ILE A 231 -7.73 1.71 17.08
N GLY A 232 -8.01 1.01 18.17
CA GLY A 232 -8.61 1.54 19.40
C GLY A 232 -9.96 0.93 19.70
N THR A 233 -10.96 1.74 20.02
CA THR A 233 -12.32 1.27 20.29
C THR A 233 -13.24 1.48 19.09
N LEU A 234 -14.34 0.74 19.05
CA LEU A 234 -15.33 0.88 17.96
C LEU A 234 -15.99 2.26 17.95
N GLU A 235 -16.11 2.90 19.11
CA GLU A 235 -16.73 4.20 19.28
C GLU A 235 -15.79 5.36 18.95
N ASN A 236 -14.50 5.18 19.16
CA ASN A 236 -13.48 6.21 18.93
C ASN A 236 -12.20 5.62 18.33
N PRO A 237 -12.27 5.09 17.11
CA PRO A 237 -11.10 4.51 16.45
C PRO A 237 -10.17 5.60 15.92
N LYS A 238 -8.88 5.26 15.82
CA LYS A 238 -7.83 6.04 15.17
C LYS A 238 -7.40 5.36 13.86
N LEU A 239 -6.91 6.15 12.90
CA LEU A 239 -6.45 5.66 11.61
C LEU A 239 -5.00 5.19 11.70
N TYR A 240 -4.70 4.03 11.11
CA TYR A 240 -3.32 3.60 10.88
C TYR A 240 -3.09 3.02 9.48
N GLY A 241 -4.15 2.65 8.75
CA GLY A 241 -4.06 2.13 7.40
C GLY A 241 -3.56 3.16 6.39
N ALA A 242 -2.65 2.77 5.51
CA ALA A 242 -1.97 3.67 4.58
C ALA A 242 -2.92 4.35 3.58
N GLY A 243 -3.93 3.64 3.09
CA GLY A 243 -4.97 4.19 2.24
C GLY A 243 -5.71 5.35 2.91
N LEU A 244 -6.07 5.16 4.19
CA LEU A 244 -6.71 6.21 4.99
C LEU A 244 -5.77 7.37 5.29
N LEU A 245 -4.49 7.11 5.55
CA LEU A 245 -3.49 8.13 5.91
C LEU A 245 -3.03 8.97 4.71
N SER A 246 -3.21 8.47 3.49
CA SER A 246 -2.75 9.12 2.26
C SER A 246 -3.86 9.75 1.42
N SER A 247 -5.12 9.54 1.80
CA SER A 247 -6.30 10.08 1.12
C SER A 247 -6.98 11.15 1.97
N ILE A 248 -7.12 12.35 1.41
CA ILE A 248 -7.79 13.50 2.06
C ILE A 248 -9.27 13.19 2.32
N GLU A 249 -9.92 12.52 1.38
CA GLU A 249 -11.35 12.22 1.45
C GLU A 249 -11.63 11.03 2.36
N GLU A 250 -10.95 9.90 2.13
CA GLU A 250 -11.14 8.67 2.88
C GLU A 250 -10.85 8.82 4.38
N SER A 251 -9.82 9.59 4.74
CA SER A 251 -9.48 9.87 6.15
C SER A 251 -10.61 10.53 6.94
N ARG A 252 -11.50 11.27 6.26
CA ARG A 252 -12.66 11.95 6.87
C ARG A 252 -13.91 11.09 6.82
N LEU A 253 -14.16 10.44 5.66
CA LEU A 253 -15.37 9.64 5.45
C LEU A 253 -15.35 8.39 6.32
N CYS A 254 -14.20 7.76 6.49
CA CYS A 254 -14.07 6.51 7.26
C CYS A 254 -14.53 6.62 8.73
N LEU A 255 -14.50 7.79 9.32
CA LEU A 255 -14.93 8.02 10.72
C LEU A 255 -16.43 8.35 10.85
N GLN A 256 -17.13 8.55 9.75
CA GLN A 256 -18.58 8.84 9.79
C GLN A 256 -19.37 7.64 10.32
N LYS A 257 -20.56 7.91 10.86
CA LYS A 257 -21.43 6.88 11.46
C LYS A 257 -21.99 5.88 10.45
N GLU A 258 -22.07 6.28 9.21
CA GLU A 258 -22.56 5.49 8.07
C GLU A 258 -21.59 4.36 7.73
N VAL A 259 -20.31 4.55 7.97
CA VAL A 259 -19.28 3.51 7.80
C VAL A 259 -19.25 2.61 9.03
N LYS A 260 -19.60 1.36 8.86
CA LYS A 260 -19.67 0.38 9.96
C LYS A 260 -18.27 0.03 10.48
N LYS A 261 -18.06 0.10 11.81
CA LYS A 261 -16.84 -0.33 12.48
C LYS A 261 -17.06 -1.74 13.04
N ILE A 262 -16.19 -2.68 12.66
CA ILE A 262 -16.29 -4.11 13.01
C ILE A 262 -15.01 -4.52 13.76
N PRO A 263 -15.10 -5.28 14.85
CA PRO A 263 -13.90 -5.83 15.49
C PRO A 263 -13.12 -6.69 14.47
N TYR A 264 -11.80 -6.49 14.42
CA TYR A 264 -10.95 -7.26 13.52
C TYR A 264 -10.84 -8.71 13.95
N SER A 265 -11.04 -9.62 13.01
CA SER A 265 -10.98 -11.06 13.22
C SER A 265 -10.60 -11.77 11.92
N ILE A 266 -10.47 -13.10 11.98
CA ILE A 266 -10.12 -13.92 10.80
C ILE A 266 -11.18 -13.81 9.69
N GLU A 267 -12.42 -13.49 10.02
CA GLU A 267 -13.50 -13.30 9.04
C GLU A 267 -13.16 -12.18 8.04
N ALA A 268 -12.31 -11.24 8.38
CA ALA A 268 -11.82 -10.20 7.45
C ALA A 268 -11.17 -10.81 6.19
N ALA A 269 -10.58 -12.00 6.27
CA ALA A 269 -10.02 -12.71 5.12
C ALA A 269 -11.08 -13.06 4.05
N THR A 270 -12.35 -13.17 4.44
CA THR A 270 -13.44 -13.55 3.52
C THR A 270 -14.29 -12.35 3.08
N VAL A 271 -14.00 -11.16 3.54
CA VAL A 271 -14.72 -9.93 3.19
C VAL A 271 -14.04 -9.26 2.01
N ASN A 272 -14.69 -9.28 0.86
CA ASN A 272 -14.20 -8.58 -0.34
C ASN A 272 -14.27 -7.06 -0.15
N PHE A 273 -13.44 -6.37 -0.91
CA PHE A 273 -13.37 -4.91 -0.95
C PHE A 273 -13.57 -4.38 -2.38
N ASP A 274 -13.94 -3.12 -2.50
CA ASP A 274 -14.08 -2.42 -3.77
C ASP A 274 -13.09 -1.24 -3.81
N ILE A 275 -12.13 -1.29 -4.71
CA ILE A 275 -11.13 -0.24 -4.89
C ILE A 275 -11.68 1.03 -5.57
N THR A 276 -12.92 1.00 -6.04
CA THR A 276 -13.52 2.09 -6.82
C THR A 276 -14.48 2.96 -6.01
N SER A 277 -14.78 2.57 -4.78
CA SER A 277 -15.74 3.25 -3.91
C SER A 277 -15.29 3.29 -2.45
N THR A 278 -15.87 4.23 -1.70
CA THR A 278 -15.70 4.31 -0.25
C THR A 278 -16.15 3.01 0.41
N GLN A 279 -15.35 2.49 1.35
CA GLN A 279 -15.64 1.23 2.01
C GLN A 279 -16.84 1.38 2.96
N PRO A 280 -17.88 0.50 2.87
CA PRO A 280 -19.06 0.59 3.72
C PRO A 280 -18.82 0.09 5.16
N GLN A 281 -17.74 -0.65 5.36
CA GLN A 281 -17.28 -1.13 6.67
C GLN A 281 -15.76 -1.03 6.78
N LEU A 282 -15.25 -0.94 8.02
CA LEU A 282 -13.83 -0.99 8.34
C LEU A 282 -13.62 -1.84 9.60
N PHE A 283 -12.44 -2.45 9.69
CA PHE A 283 -12.07 -3.29 10.82
C PHE A 283 -11.21 -2.51 11.82
N VAL A 284 -11.52 -2.73 13.11
CA VAL A 284 -10.85 -2.05 14.23
C VAL A 284 -10.08 -3.08 15.04
N ILE A 285 -8.78 -2.87 15.21
CA ILE A 285 -7.92 -3.63 16.11
C ILE A 285 -7.85 -2.95 17.48
N SER A 286 -7.66 -3.71 18.56
CA SER A 286 -7.40 -3.13 19.89
C SER A 286 -6.00 -2.51 19.98
N ASP A 287 -5.03 -3.19 19.41
CA ASP A 287 -3.61 -2.87 19.38
C ASP A 287 -2.91 -3.62 18.24
N PHE A 288 -1.66 -3.28 17.95
CA PHE A 288 -0.93 -3.94 16.85
C PHE A 288 -0.61 -5.41 17.12
N SER A 289 -0.56 -5.86 18.36
CA SER A 289 -0.32 -7.28 18.68
C SER A 289 -1.46 -8.17 18.22
N SER A 290 -2.69 -7.66 18.20
CA SER A 290 -3.88 -8.36 17.72
C SER A 290 -3.81 -8.72 16.24
N LEU A 291 -3.09 -7.94 15.42
CA LEU A 291 -2.85 -8.24 14.00
C LEU A 291 -2.11 -9.58 13.83
N SER A 292 -1.00 -9.74 14.56
CA SER A 292 -0.19 -10.96 14.49
C SER A 292 -0.97 -12.19 14.97
N PHE A 293 -1.80 -12.03 15.99
CA PHE A 293 -2.63 -13.14 16.49
C PHE A 293 -3.63 -13.65 15.45
N VAL A 294 -4.31 -12.75 14.76
CA VAL A 294 -5.26 -13.12 13.69
C VAL A 294 -4.51 -13.70 12.49
N LEU A 295 -3.37 -13.12 12.13
CA LEU A 295 -2.56 -13.59 11.01
C LEU A 295 -2.06 -15.02 11.22
N GLU A 296 -1.59 -15.37 12.42
CA GLU A 296 -1.15 -16.74 12.72
C GLU A 296 -2.33 -17.72 12.72
N LYS A 297 -3.52 -17.31 13.16
CA LYS A 297 -4.73 -18.14 12.99
C LYS A 297 -5.01 -18.40 11.52
N PHE A 298 -4.89 -17.37 10.66
CA PHE A 298 -5.09 -17.52 9.23
C PHE A 298 -4.02 -18.45 8.62
N ALA A 299 -2.74 -18.24 8.95
CA ALA A 299 -1.64 -19.07 8.46
C ALA A 299 -1.82 -20.56 8.77
N ASN A 300 -2.44 -20.90 9.90
CA ASN A 300 -2.74 -22.28 10.28
C ASN A 300 -3.90 -22.91 9.47
N THR A 301 -4.61 -22.13 8.65
CA THR A 301 -5.66 -22.63 7.74
C THR A 301 -5.15 -22.86 6.32
N MET A 302 -3.95 -22.39 6.00
CA MET A 302 -3.33 -22.55 4.69
C MET A 302 -2.80 -23.98 4.49
N ALA A 303 -2.71 -24.41 3.22
CA ALA A 303 -2.25 -25.74 2.81
C ALA A 303 -0.75 -25.97 3.01
#